data_5a6b34ed6bfeeaf5aac2631318976fa0
#
_entry.id   5a6b34ed6bfeeaf5aac2631318976fa0
#
_cell.length_a   1.000
_cell.length_b   1.000
_cell.length_c   1.000
_cell.angle_alpha   90.00
_cell.angle_beta   90.00
_cell.angle_gamma   90.00
#
_symmetry.space_group_name_H-M   'P 1'
#
loop_
_entity.id
_entity.type
_entity.pdbx_description
1 polymer ?
#
loop_
_entity_poly.entity_id
_entity_poly.type
_entity_poly.pdbx_seq_one_letter_code
_entity_poly.pdbx_strand_id
1 'polypeptide(L)'
;MEGITTMEVQFRRYDAANYLRTEDDIAAYIEAVMEDGDPALIAAALGDVARARNLSQLAREVGMSRQWLDKALSGNGNPSLATVMKVANALGLRLSLKPIHTGEPTPALKP
;
A
#
# COMPACT_ATOMS: atom_id res chain seq x y z
N MET A 1 -1.39 30.44 1.67
CA MET A 1 -1.80 30.43 0.74
C MET A 1 -2.18 29.21 0.04
N GLU A 2 -2.51 29.33 -1.07
CA GLU A 2 -3.02 28.22 -1.77
C GLU A 2 -2.06 27.09 -1.84
N GLY A 3 -0.82 27.34 -1.68
CA GLY A 3 0.15 26.32 -1.83
C GLY A 3 -0.09 25.13 -0.92
N ILE A 4 -0.53 25.40 0.27
CA ILE A 4 -0.75 24.35 1.22
C ILE A 4 -1.90 23.47 0.82
N THR A 5 -2.98 24.08 0.41
CA THR A 5 -4.11 23.32 -0.02
C THR A 5 -3.74 22.48 -1.22
N THR A 6 -2.96 23.03 -2.10
CA THR A 6 -2.58 22.32 -3.28
C THR A 6 -1.78 21.08 -2.93
N MET A 7 -0.94 21.17 -1.93
CA MET A 7 -0.16 20.02 -1.59
C MET A 7 -1.00 18.89 -1.08
N GLU A 8 -2.00 19.20 -0.30
CA GLU A 8 -2.85 18.14 0.18
C GLU A 8 -3.58 17.48 -0.95
N VAL A 9 -4.01 18.27 -1.89
CA VAL A 9 -4.74 17.74 -3.01
C VAL A 9 -3.86 16.81 -3.82
N GLN A 10 -2.58 17.07 -3.83
CA GLN A 10 -1.69 16.27 -4.64
C GLN A 10 -1.47 14.88 -4.15
N PHE A 11 -1.93 14.55 -2.98
CA PHE A 11 -1.75 13.22 -2.50
C PHE A 11 -2.87 12.30 -2.90
N ARG A 12 -3.56 12.59 -3.96
CA ARG A 12 -4.51 11.66 -4.48
C ARG A 12 -3.77 10.53 -5.16
N ARG A 13 -4.48 9.44 -5.36
CA ARG A 13 -3.85 8.24 -5.84
C ARG A 13 -3.14 8.41 -7.17
N TYR A 14 -3.76 9.09 -8.10
CA TYR A 14 -3.11 9.23 -9.39
C TYR A 14 -1.86 10.10 -9.30
N ASP A 15 -1.79 10.96 -8.27
CA ASP A 15 -0.59 11.76 -8.10
C ASP A 15 0.51 10.95 -7.47
N ALA A 16 0.16 10.01 -6.62
CA ALA A 16 1.15 9.19 -5.96
C ALA A 16 2.00 8.43 -6.97
N ALA A 17 1.40 8.00 -8.06
CA ALA A 17 2.14 7.24 -9.04
C ALA A 17 3.34 8.01 -9.58
N ASN A 18 3.26 9.33 -9.59
CA ASN A 18 4.36 10.12 -10.10
C ASN A 18 5.54 10.18 -9.13
N TYR A 19 5.29 9.86 -7.88
CA TYR A 19 6.36 9.89 -6.90
C TYR A 19 6.96 8.51 -6.66
N LEU A 20 6.27 7.47 -7.06
CA LEU A 20 6.71 6.13 -6.74
C LEU A 20 7.65 5.60 -7.80
N ARG A 21 8.82 6.19 -7.88
CA ARG A 21 9.76 5.83 -8.93
C ARG A 21 10.82 4.85 -8.50
N THR A 22 11.24 4.90 -7.27
CA THR A 22 12.28 4.01 -6.80
C THR A 22 11.71 3.12 -5.72
N GLU A 23 12.44 2.08 -5.40
CA GLU A 23 12.01 1.20 -4.33
C GLU A 23 12.00 1.92 -3.01
N ASP A 24 12.91 2.86 -2.81
CA ASP A 24 12.90 3.63 -1.58
C ASP A 24 11.65 4.50 -1.49
N ASP A 25 11.24 5.08 -2.60
CA ASP A 25 10.01 5.87 -2.61
C ASP A 25 8.82 5.01 -2.25
N ILE A 26 8.76 3.81 -2.81
CA ILE A 26 7.66 2.91 -2.56
C ILE A 26 7.63 2.48 -1.10
N ALA A 27 8.79 2.13 -0.58
CA ALA A 27 8.86 1.69 0.80
C ALA A 27 8.43 2.79 1.76
N ALA A 28 8.88 4.01 1.50
CA ALA A 28 8.52 5.13 2.37
C ALA A 28 7.03 5.42 2.32
N TYR A 29 6.45 5.33 1.12
CA TYR A 29 5.03 5.59 0.97
C TYR A 29 4.19 4.55 1.71
N ILE A 30 4.53 3.28 1.52
CA ILE A 30 3.80 2.20 2.17
C ILE A 30 3.96 2.30 3.68
N GLU A 31 5.16 2.60 4.14
CA GLU A 31 5.38 2.67 5.57
C GLU A 31 4.58 3.78 6.21
N ALA A 32 4.49 4.91 5.55
CA ALA A 32 3.71 6.02 6.07
C ALA A 32 2.23 5.65 6.18
N VAL A 33 1.73 4.94 5.18
CA VAL A 33 0.33 4.53 5.20
C VAL A 33 0.10 3.49 6.28
N MET A 34 1.06 2.59 6.46
CA MET A 34 0.92 1.56 7.47
C MET A 34 0.86 2.12 8.88
N GLU A 35 1.52 3.25 9.11
CA GLU A 35 1.47 3.86 10.42
C GLU A 35 0.07 4.29 10.78
N ASP A 36 -0.71 4.69 9.80
CA ASP A 36 -2.07 5.09 10.04
C ASP A 36 -2.94 3.88 10.34
N GLY A 37 -2.62 2.75 9.74
CA GLY A 37 -3.30 1.52 10.07
C GLY A 37 -4.67 1.34 9.48
N ASP A 38 -5.08 2.16 8.55
CA ASP A 38 -6.39 2.05 7.93
C ASP A 38 -6.33 1.04 6.80
N PRO A 39 -7.05 -0.09 6.89
CA PRO A 39 -6.97 -1.11 5.85
C PRO A 39 -7.34 -0.60 4.47
N ALA A 40 -8.31 0.29 4.38
CA ALA A 40 -8.70 0.83 3.09
C ALA A 40 -7.58 1.64 2.47
N LEU A 41 -6.86 2.40 3.29
CA LEU A 41 -5.76 3.19 2.79
C LEU A 41 -4.59 2.31 2.41
N ILE A 42 -4.37 1.23 3.15
CA ILE A 42 -3.30 0.31 2.82
C ILE A 42 -3.57 -0.35 1.48
N ALA A 43 -4.81 -0.79 1.27
CA ALA A 43 -5.17 -1.39 -0.01
C ALA A 43 -4.99 -0.39 -1.14
N ALA A 44 -5.44 0.85 -0.92
CA ALA A 44 -5.33 1.87 -1.95
C ALA A 44 -3.86 2.19 -2.24
N ALA A 45 -3.02 2.18 -1.21
CA ALA A 45 -1.61 2.46 -1.41
C ALA A 45 -0.96 1.36 -2.25
N LEU A 46 -1.30 0.11 -1.99
CA LEU A 46 -0.79 -0.98 -2.82
C LEU A 46 -1.26 -0.82 -4.25
N GLY A 47 -2.50 -0.36 -4.43
CA GLY A 47 -3.01 -0.11 -5.77
C GLY A 47 -2.23 0.98 -6.48
N ASP A 48 -1.85 2.04 -5.75
CA ASP A 48 -1.06 3.11 -6.34
C ASP A 48 0.29 2.59 -6.80
N VAL A 49 0.92 1.76 -5.99
CA VAL A 49 2.21 1.19 -6.35
C VAL A 49 2.06 0.27 -7.57
N ALA A 50 1.00 -0.53 -7.56
CA ALA A 50 0.75 -1.45 -8.67
C ALA A 50 0.57 -0.69 -9.98
N ARG A 51 -0.16 0.41 -9.93
CA ARG A 51 -0.40 1.20 -11.13
C ARG A 51 0.86 1.92 -11.60
N ALA A 52 1.68 2.32 -10.64
CA ALA A 52 2.94 2.97 -10.98
C ALA A 52 3.89 2.00 -11.68
N ARG A 53 3.78 0.70 -11.35
CA ARG A 53 4.63 -0.29 -11.98
C ARG A 53 4.05 -0.75 -13.29
N ASN A 54 3.04 -1.56 -13.25
CA ASN A 54 2.32 -2.03 -14.43
C ASN A 54 1.23 -2.97 -13.94
N LEU A 55 0.05 -2.44 -13.81
CA LEU A 55 -1.03 -3.20 -13.22
C LEU A 55 -1.35 -4.46 -14.00
N SER A 56 -1.32 -4.38 -15.33
CA SER A 56 -1.65 -5.54 -16.14
C SER A 56 -0.65 -6.66 -15.94
N GLN A 57 0.62 -6.31 -15.88
CA GLN A 57 1.63 -7.33 -15.69
C GLN A 57 1.53 -7.92 -14.29
N LEU A 58 1.28 -7.08 -13.31
CA LEU A 58 1.14 -7.55 -11.95
C LEU A 58 -0.03 -8.51 -11.83
N ALA A 59 -1.13 -8.20 -12.48
CA ALA A 59 -2.30 -9.08 -12.44
C ALA A 59 -1.95 -10.45 -12.98
N ARG A 60 -1.19 -10.48 -14.05
CA ARG A 60 -0.79 -11.76 -14.61
C ARG A 60 0.10 -12.54 -13.64
N GLU A 61 1.00 -11.82 -12.98
CA GLU A 61 1.91 -12.49 -12.06
C GLU A 61 1.21 -13.08 -10.85
N VAL A 62 0.17 -12.41 -10.38
CA VAL A 62 -0.55 -12.95 -9.24
C VAL A 62 -1.75 -13.81 -9.63
N GLY A 63 -1.97 -13.99 -10.92
CA GLY A 63 -3.03 -14.88 -11.36
C GLY A 63 -4.42 -14.32 -11.23
N MET A 64 -4.57 -13.02 -11.39
CA MET A 64 -5.87 -12.37 -11.24
C MET A 64 -6.14 -11.50 -12.45
N SER A 65 -7.42 -11.18 -12.68
CA SER A 65 -7.73 -10.29 -13.77
C SER A 65 -7.35 -8.88 -13.36
N ARG A 66 -6.98 -8.08 -14.35
CA ARG A 66 -6.59 -6.71 -14.08
C ARG A 66 -7.73 -5.93 -13.45
N GLN A 67 -8.94 -6.16 -13.94
CA GLN A 67 -10.08 -5.44 -13.43
C GLN A 67 -10.38 -5.80 -11.98
N TRP A 68 -10.28 -7.08 -11.67
CA TRP A 68 -10.52 -7.52 -10.31
C TRP A 68 -9.47 -6.93 -9.36
N LEU A 69 -8.23 -6.96 -9.81
CA LEU A 69 -7.15 -6.46 -8.97
C LEU A 69 -7.28 -4.95 -8.75
N ASP A 70 -7.63 -4.22 -9.81
CA ASP A 70 -7.80 -2.78 -9.70
C ASP A 70 -8.92 -2.46 -8.70
N LYS A 71 -9.99 -3.21 -8.74
CA LYS A 71 -11.10 -2.98 -7.85
C LYS A 71 -10.74 -3.36 -6.43
N ALA A 72 -10.05 -4.47 -6.25
CA ALA A 72 -9.68 -4.91 -4.92
C ALA A 72 -8.76 -3.92 -4.22
N LEU A 73 -7.91 -3.24 -4.99
CA LEU A 73 -6.95 -2.31 -4.43
C LEU A 73 -7.36 -0.86 -4.62
N SER A 74 -8.65 -0.61 -4.67
CA SER A 74 -9.13 0.74 -4.93
C SER A 74 -9.40 1.55 -3.67
N GLY A 75 -9.36 0.91 -2.52
CA GLY A 75 -9.74 1.59 -1.30
C GLY A 75 -11.17 1.31 -0.94
N ASN A 76 -11.98 0.90 -1.90
CA ASN A 76 -13.34 0.49 -1.66
C ASN A 76 -13.46 -1.02 -1.69
N GLY A 77 -12.41 -1.69 -2.11
CA GLY A 77 -12.41 -3.12 -2.10
C GLY A 77 -12.01 -3.64 -0.75
N ASN A 78 -11.99 -4.95 -0.64
CA ASN A 78 -11.63 -5.56 0.62
C ASN A 78 -10.82 -6.80 0.32
N PRO A 79 -9.57 -6.65 -0.12
CA PRO A 79 -8.76 -7.79 -0.49
C PRO A 79 -8.45 -8.66 0.72
N SER A 80 -8.36 -9.94 0.50
CA SER A 80 -7.98 -10.84 1.57
C SER A 80 -6.52 -10.63 1.90
N LEU A 81 -6.12 -11.11 3.06
CA LEU A 81 -4.71 -11.03 3.43
C LEU A 81 -3.85 -11.77 2.42
N ALA A 82 -4.34 -12.90 1.92
CA ALA A 82 -3.59 -13.66 0.95
C ALA A 82 -3.35 -12.82 -0.31
N THR A 83 -4.37 -12.10 -0.75
CA THR A 83 -4.22 -11.24 -1.91
C THR A 83 -3.20 -10.14 -1.64
N VAL A 84 -3.29 -9.52 -0.46
CA VAL A 84 -2.36 -8.46 -0.10
C VAL A 84 -0.93 -8.97 -0.12
N MET A 85 -0.71 -10.16 0.44
CA MET A 85 0.62 -10.72 0.48
C MET A 85 1.15 -11.06 -0.90
N LYS A 86 0.29 -11.60 -1.77
CA LYS A 86 0.72 -11.90 -3.12
C LYS A 86 1.10 -10.65 -3.88
N VAL A 87 0.29 -9.62 -3.75
CA VAL A 87 0.57 -8.36 -4.44
C VAL A 87 1.86 -7.75 -3.90
N ALA A 88 2.02 -7.74 -2.58
CA ALA A 88 3.22 -7.17 -1.98
C ALA A 88 4.45 -7.89 -2.48
N ASN A 89 4.42 -9.23 -2.46
CA ASN A 89 5.57 -9.99 -2.93
C ASN A 89 5.89 -9.70 -4.39
N ALA A 90 4.88 -9.60 -5.22
CA ALA A 90 5.10 -9.33 -6.63
C ALA A 90 5.68 -7.94 -6.85
N LEU A 91 5.44 -7.03 -5.90
CA LEU A 91 5.98 -5.69 -5.98
C LEU A 91 7.35 -5.58 -5.31
N GLY A 92 7.88 -6.69 -4.83
CA GLY A 92 9.17 -6.66 -4.16
C GLY A 92 9.11 -6.24 -2.71
N LEU A 93 7.92 -6.30 -2.12
CA LEU A 93 7.73 -5.87 -0.75
C LEU A 93 7.43 -7.07 0.13
N ARG A 94 7.76 -6.94 1.39
CA ARG A 94 7.46 -7.98 2.34
C ARG A 94 6.57 -7.41 3.42
N LEU A 95 5.47 -8.09 3.69
CA LEU A 95 4.60 -7.68 4.76
C LEU A 95 5.23 -8.11 6.07
N SER A 96 5.37 -7.21 7.01
CA SER A 96 5.93 -7.54 8.29
C SER A 96 5.20 -6.81 9.39
N LEU A 97 5.28 -7.38 10.58
CA LEU A 97 4.64 -6.79 11.74
C LEU A 97 5.72 -6.40 12.72
N LYS A 98 5.59 -5.21 13.26
CA LYS A 98 6.56 -4.70 14.19
C LYS A 98 5.86 -4.30 15.47
N PRO A 99 6.53 -4.43 16.60
CA PRO A 99 5.93 -3.99 17.85
C PRO A 99 5.68 -2.50 17.83
N ILE A 100 4.64 -2.09 18.48
CA ILE A 100 4.37 -0.69 18.63
C ILE A 100 5.13 -0.25 19.87
N HIS A 101 5.96 0.76 19.70
CA HIS A 101 6.72 1.26 20.82
C HIS A 101 5.91 2.27 21.57
N THR A 102 5.39 1.83 22.69
CA THR A 102 4.62 2.74 23.52
C THR A 102 5.32 3.04 24.80
N GLY A 103 6.54 2.59 24.95
CA GLY A 103 7.24 2.83 26.18
C GLY A 103 7.04 1.75 27.20
N GLU A 104 6.28 0.72 26.87
CA GLU A 104 6.04 -0.35 27.77
C GLU A 104 6.35 -1.66 27.14
N PRO A 105 6.83 -2.60 27.91
CA PRO A 105 7.09 -3.93 27.36
C PRO A 105 5.75 -4.55 27.00
N THR A 106 5.79 -5.51 26.17
CA THR A 106 4.61 -6.17 25.70
C THR A 106 4.59 -7.56 26.22
N PRO A 107 4.14 -7.75 27.37
CA PRO A 107 4.15 -9.07 27.96
C PRO A 107 3.17 -10.01 27.32
N ALA A 108 2.32 -9.50 26.55
CA ALA A 108 1.27 -10.32 26.01
C ALA A 108 1.77 -11.45 25.18
N LEU A 109 2.99 -11.40 24.79
CA LEU A 109 3.47 -12.44 23.96
C LEU A 109 3.70 -13.72 24.67
N LYS A 110 3.47 -13.76 25.93
CA LYS A 110 3.66 -14.98 26.57
C LYS A 110 2.65 -15.89 26.13
N PRO A 111 2.91 -17.02 25.73
CA PRO A 111 1.92 -17.99 25.28
C PRO A 111 1.06 -18.46 26.39
#